data_38d8a94fc042076c05a7b3ce8393de27
#
_entry.id   38d8a94fc042076c05a7b3ce8393de27
#
_cell.length_a   1.000
_cell.length_b   1.000
_cell.length_c   1.000
_cell.angle_alpha   90.00
_cell.angle_beta   90.00
_cell.angle_gamma   90.00
#
_symmetry.space_group_name_H-M   'P 1'
#
loop_
_entity.id
_entity.type
_entity.pdbx_description
1 polymer ?
#
loop_
_entity_poly.entity_id
_entity_poly.type
_entity_poly.pdbx_seq_one_letter_code
_entity_poly.pdbx_strand_id
1 'polypeptide(L)'
;MGLMALVMSMLLILGACGKTGLGNNSGNAGKEVTKKSAKDLKLGVSISTTNNPYFVAMKEGIDKFAGKKAISLKVADAQDDAARQADDIQNFISQNVDAILINPVDSKAVVTSIKAANNANIPVILIDRGSEGGQVLTTVASDNVEAGKMAADYIVKELGEKAKAFELSGVPGASATVDRGKGFEKVAKEKLDLLSSQSANFDRAKALNTAQNMIQGKKDVQVIFAQNDEMALGAAQAVKSAGLKNVLIVGIDGQPDAHDAIKKGDMTATIAQQPAKMGEIAIQAAIDHYQGKKVSKKTLSPIYLVTKDNVDKYNW
;
A
#
# COMPACT_ATOMS: atom_id res chain seq x y z
N MET A 1 -72.33 32.17 -51.37
CA MET A 1 -72.82 31.21 -50.33
C MET A 1 -71.67 30.79 -49.54
N GLY A 2 -71.51 31.18 -48.42
CA GLY A 2 -72.06 31.14 -47.09
C GLY A 2 -70.93 30.73 -46.22
N LEU A 3 -70.62 31.44 -45.38
CA LEU A 3 -70.94 31.92 -44.01
C LEU A 3 -69.99 31.34 -42.97
N MET A 4 -69.27 32.20 -42.29
CA MET A 4 -69.42 32.41 -40.84
C MET A 4 -68.99 31.21 -39.97
N ALA A 5 -68.29 31.26 -38.91
CA ALA A 5 -68.13 32.25 -37.88
C ALA A 5 -66.94 31.84 -37.05
N LEU A 6 -66.10 32.72 -36.53
CA LEU A 6 -66.22 33.40 -35.27
C LEU A 6 -66.07 32.44 -34.04
N VAL A 7 -65.18 32.54 -33.19
CA VAL A 7 -65.09 33.36 -31.97
C VAL A 7 -63.90 32.84 -31.16
N MET A 8 -62.88 33.64 -30.87
CA MET A 8 -62.73 34.37 -29.59
C MET A 8 -62.61 33.41 -28.38
N SER A 9 -61.68 33.38 -27.57
CA SER A 9 -61.10 34.33 -26.66
C SER A 9 -60.14 33.57 -25.79
N MET A 10 -59.21 34.03 -25.22
CA MET A 10 -58.85 35.03 -24.23
C MET A 10 -57.67 34.51 -23.44
N LEU A 11 -56.55 35.13 -23.51
CA LEU A 11 -55.93 35.93 -22.45
C LEU A 11 -55.84 35.33 -21.08
N LEU A 12 -54.57 35.16 -20.64
CA LEU A 12 -54.05 35.66 -19.37
C LEU A 12 -52.58 35.15 -19.28
N ILE A 13 -51.58 35.89 -19.59
CA ILE A 13 -50.89 36.97 -18.90
C ILE A 13 -50.53 36.63 -17.44
N LEU A 14 -49.33 36.97 -17.17
CA LEU A 14 -48.65 37.21 -15.91
C LEU A 14 -47.75 36.05 -15.52
N GLY A 15 -46.55 36.22 -15.35
CA GLY A 15 -45.75 37.38 -15.02
C GLY A 15 -44.44 36.84 -14.53
N ALA A 16 -43.48 37.24 -15.15
CA ALA A 16 -42.58 38.23 -14.67
C ALA A 16 -41.54 37.78 -13.67
N CYS A 17 -40.51 38.34 -13.87
CA CYS A 17 -39.35 38.61 -13.03
C CYS A 17 -38.18 37.65 -13.16
N GLY A 18 -37.38 38.09 -14.05
CA GLY A 18 -35.97 37.73 -14.15
C GLY A 18 -35.23 37.97 -12.85
N LYS A 19 -34.29 37.09 -12.65
CA LYS A 19 -33.01 37.43 -12.02
C LYS A 19 -31.94 36.73 -12.82
N THR A 20 -31.34 37.48 -13.73
CA THR A 20 -30.02 37.21 -14.24
C THR A 20 -29.06 37.26 -13.06
N GLY A 21 -28.73 36.10 -12.56
CA GLY A 21 -27.61 35.88 -11.65
C GLY A 21 -26.60 35.04 -12.36
N LEU A 22 -25.64 35.68 -13.02
CA LEU A 22 -24.38 35.06 -13.38
C LEU A 22 -23.67 34.69 -12.06
N GLY A 23 -23.94 33.50 -11.59
CA GLY A 23 -23.21 32.85 -10.51
C GLY A 23 -22.41 31.74 -11.10
N ASN A 24 -21.14 31.99 -11.41
CA ASN A 24 -20.15 30.95 -11.58
C ASN A 24 -20.11 30.11 -10.30
N ASN A 25 -20.82 29.00 -10.30
CA ASN A 25 -20.67 27.99 -9.27
C ASN A 25 -20.20 26.71 -9.96
N SER A 26 -18.88 26.66 -10.22
CA SER A 26 -18.17 25.41 -10.47
C SER A 26 -18.11 24.61 -9.17
N GLY A 27 -19.27 24.28 -8.65
CA GLY A 27 -19.45 23.29 -7.60
C GLY A 27 -19.39 21.92 -8.24
N ASN A 28 -18.31 21.21 -8.02
CA ASN A 28 -18.19 19.78 -8.25
C ASN A 28 -19.26 19.09 -7.40
N ALA A 29 -20.49 19.00 -7.92
CA ALA A 29 -21.56 18.23 -7.30
C ALA A 29 -21.15 16.77 -7.36
N GLY A 30 -20.54 16.28 -6.28
CA GLY A 30 -20.24 14.88 -6.11
C GLY A 30 -21.50 14.07 -6.39
N LYS A 31 -21.44 13.17 -7.38
CA LYS A 31 -22.53 12.24 -7.69
C LYS A 31 -22.92 11.57 -6.37
N GLU A 32 -24.22 11.63 -6.05
CA GLU A 32 -24.75 10.99 -4.85
C GLU A 32 -24.49 9.48 -4.96
N VAL A 33 -23.77 8.95 -3.99
CA VAL A 33 -23.42 7.51 -3.96
C VAL A 33 -24.69 6.73 -3.66
N THR A 34 -25.09 5.82 -4.53
CA THR A 34 -26.21 4.90 -4.26
C THR A 34 -25.86 4.05 -3.04
N LYS A 35 -26.62 4.21 -1.94
CA LYS A 35 -26.38 3.49 -0.71
C LYS A 35 -26.56 1.98 -0.90
N LYS A 36 -25.60 1.20 -0.39
CA LYS A 36 -25.64 -0.27 -0.39
C LYS A 36 -25.33 -0.81 1.01
N SER A 37 -25.96 -1.93 1.35
CA SER A 37 -25.56 -2.68 2.54
C SER A 37 -24.27 -3.48 2.27
N ALA A 38 -23.52 -3.80 3.31
CA ALA A 38 -22.25 -4.51 3.15
C ALA A 38 -22.40 -5.82 2.35
N LYS A 39 -23.44 -6.60 2.65
CA LYS A 39 -23.71 -7.90 1.98
C LYS A 39 -24.00 -7.79 0.48
N ASP A 40 -24.40 -6.61 0.01
CA ASP A 40 -24.72 -6.35 -1.39
C ASP A 40 -23.53 -5.84 -2.19
N LEU A 41 -22.37 -5.65 -1.51
CA LEU A 41 -21.14 -5.18 -2.16
C LEU A 41 -20.42 -6.32 -2.89
N LYS A 42 -19.93 -5.99 -4.08
CA LYS A 42 -19.03 -6.81 -4.89
C LYS A 42 -17.71 -6.06 -5.03
N LEU A 43 -16.63 -6.57 -4.49
CA LEU A 43 -15.34 -5.90 -4.51
C LEU A 43 -14.34 -6.70 -5.36
N GLY A 44 -13.56 -5.96 -6.18
CA GLY A 44 -12.36 -6.49 -6.82
C GLY A 44 -11.15 -6.22 -5.93
N VAL A 45 -10.23 -7.16 -5.83
CA VAL A 45 -8.98 -7.02 -5.07
C VAL A 45 -7.83 -7.49 -5.96
N SER A 46 -6.93 -6.59 -6.35
CA SER A 46 -5.69 -6.95 -7.05
C SER A 46 -4.51 -6.76 -6.10
N ILE A 47 -3.83 -7.87 -5.83
CA ILE A 47 -2.64 -7.93 -4.97
C ILE A 47 -1.41 -8.01 -5.86
N SER A 48 -0.32 -7.31 -5.50
CA SER A 48 0.90 -7.29 -6.29
C SER A 48 1.49 -8.68 -6.47
N THR A 49 1.50 -9.48 -5.41
CA THR A 49 1.98 -10.88 -5.44
C THR A 49 1.51 -11.64 -4.20
N THR A 50 1.35 -12.95 -4.31
CA THR A 50 1.17 -13.86 -3.16
C THR A 50 2.42 -14.68 -2.85
N ASN A 51 3.54 -14.41 -3.52
CA ASN A 51 4.83 -15.05 -3.23
C ASN A 51 5.50 -14.53 -1.95
N ASN A 52 5.00 -13.42 -1.37
CA ASN A 52 5.51 -12.85 -0.15
C ASN A 52 4.50 -13.07 0.99
N PRO A 53 4.91 -13.66 2.14
CA PRO A 53 4.04 -13.93 3.29
C PRO A 53 3.26 -12.71 3.80
N TYR A 54 3.83 -11.51 3.68
CA TYR A 54 3.17 -10.26 4.05
C TYR A 54 1.86 -10.05 3.30
N PHE A 55 1.85 -10.27 1.98
CA PHE A 55 0.64 -10.11 1.17
C PHE A 55 -0.34 -11.28 1.32
N VAL A 56 0.17 -12.46 1.67
CA VAL A 56 -0.71 -13.59 2.07
C VAL A 56 -1.49 -13.21 3.33
N ALA A 57 -0.82 -12.71 4.37
CA ALA A 57 -1.48 -12.27 5.60
C ALA A 57 -2.47 -11.11 5.35
N MET A 58 -2.13 -10.16 4.46
CA MET A 58 -3.05 -9.09 4.07
C MET A 58 -4.30 -9.65 3.38
N LYS A 59 -4.12 -10.57 2.43
CA LYS A 59 -5.23 -11.25 1.74
C LYS A 59 -6.13 -12.01 2.72
N GLU A 60 -5.55 -12.75 3.64
CA GLU A 60 -6.30 -13.47 4.68
C GLU A 60 -7.12 -12.52 5.55
N GLY A 61 -6.55 -11.36 5.91
CA GLY A 61 -7.29 -10.31 6.62
C GLY A 61 -8.48 -9.77 5.83
N ILE A 62 -8.28 -9.53 4.53
CA ILE A 62 -9.33 -9.12 3.58
C ILE A 62 -10.42 -10.19 3.51
N ASP A 63 -10.06 -11.44 3.23
CA ASP A 63 -10.99 -12.57 3.07
C ASP A 63 -11.81 -12.80 4.35
N LYS A 64 -11.14 -12.83 5.49
CA LYS A 64 -11.78 -13.03 6.80
C LYS A 64 -12.76 -11.90 7.14
N PHE A 65 -12.39 -10.66 6.90
CA PHE A 65 -13.27 -9.53 7.22
C PHE A 65 -14.44 -9.43 6.24
N ALA A 66 -14.21 -9.63 4.95
CA ALA A 66 -15.26 -9.66 3.95
C ALA A 66 -16.26 -10.80 4.20
N GLY A 67 -15.76 -11.98 4.55
CA GLY A 67 -16.61 -13.12 4.92
C GLY A 67 -17.51 -12.81 6.12
N LYS A 68 -17.00 -12.17 7.17
CA LYS A 68 -17.79 -11.71 8.32
C LYS A 68 -18.90 -10.72 7.94
N LYS A 69 -18.74 -9.98 6.84
CA LYS A 69 -19.69 -8.98 6.33
C LYS A 69 -20.55 -9.49 5.18
N ALA A 70 -20.37 -10.75 4.78
CA ALA A 70 -21.00 -11.37 3.61
C ALA A 70 -20.77 -10.62 2.29
N ILE A 71 -19.60 -9.98 2.14
CA ILE A 71 -19.19 -9.25 0.95
C ILE A 71 -18.68 -10.24 -0.10
N SER A 72 -19.12 -10.08 -1.35
CA SER A 72 -18.60 -10.85 -2.48
C SER A 72 -17.24 -10.29 -2.92
N LEU A 73 -16.20 -11.13 -2.89
CA LEU A 73 -14.85 -10.77 -3.35
C LEU A 73 -14.48 -11.46 -4.65
N LYS A 74 -13.74 -10.75 -5.49
CA LYS A 74 -12.98 -11.27 -6.62
C LYS A 74 -11.53 -10.87 -6.41
N VAL A 75 -10.67 -11.85 -6.14
CA VAL A 75 -9.25 -11.62 -5.83
C VAL A 75 -8.40 -12.08 -7.00
N ALA A 76 -7.44 -11.24 -7.40
CA ALA A 76 -6.44 -11.52 -8.41
C ALA A 76 -5.03 -11.30 -7.85
N ASP A 77 -4.09 -12.11 -8.33
CA ASP A 77 -2.66 -12.05 -8.02
C ASP A 77 -1.92 -11.59 -9.28
N ALA A 78 -1.36 -10.39 -9.22
CA ALA A 78 -0.63 -9.80 -10.35
C ALA A 78 0.75 -10.45 -10.58
N GLN A 79 1.24 -11.27 -9.64
CA GLN A 79 2.53 -11.98 -9.73
C GLN A 79 3.73 -11.05 -10.03
N ASP A 80 3.72 -9.86 -9.40
CA ASP A 80 4.70 -8.79 -9.60
C ASP A 80 4.78 -8.26 -11.05
N ASP A 81 3.73 -8.47 -11.85
CA ASP A 81 3.63 -8.00 -13.23
C ASP A 81 2.57 -6.87 -13.33
N ALA A 82 3.04 -5.66 -13.69
CA ALA A 82 2.19 -4.48 -13.80
C ALA A 82 1.18 -4.59 -14.97
N ALA A 83 1.51 -5.32 -16.05
CA ALA A 83 0.60 -5.53 -17.16
C ALA A 83 -0.54 -6.47 -16.75
N ARG A 84 -0.22 -7.57 -16.05
CA ARG A 84 -1.21 -8.46 -15.45
C ARG A 84 -2.11 -7.72 -14.47
N GLN A 85 -1.53 -6.84 -13.64
CA GLN A 85 -2.34 -6.02 -12.73
C GLN A 85 -3.31 -5.11 -13.49
N ALA A 86 -2.91 -4.56 -14.62
CA ALA A 86 -3.79 -3.76 -15.46
C ALA A 86 -4.95 -4.60 -16.03
N ASP A 87 -4.69 -5.82 -16.48
CA ASP A 87 -5.70 -6.77 -16.95
C ASP A 87 -6.67 -7.15 -15.82
N ASP A 88 -6.18 -7.41 -14.61
CA ASP A 88 -7.01 -7.70 -13.44
C ASP A 88 -8.01 -6.57 -13.19
N ILE A 89 -7.52 -5.33 -13.17
CA ILE A 89 -8.35 -4.14 -12.93
C ILE A 89 -9.36 -3.95 -14.05
N GLN A 90 -8.96 -4.15 -15.32
CA GLN A 90 -9.88 -4.08 -16.45
C GLN A 90 -10.97 -5.14 -16.37
N ASN A 91 -10.64 -6.35 -15.93
CA ASN A 91 -11.60 -7.42 -15.69
C ASN A 91 -12.60 -7.05 -14.58
N PHE A 92 -12.15 -6.44 -13.49
CA PHE A 92 -13.06 -5.95 -12.43
C PHE A 92 -14.00 -4.86 -12.94
N ILE A 93 -13.49 -3.91 -13.75
CA ILE A 93 -14.31 -2.87 -14.38
C ILE A 93 -15.39 -3.51 -15.25
N SER A 94 -15.03 -4.46 -16.10
CA SER A 94 -15.96 -5.17 -17.00
C SER A 94 -17.05 -5.95 -16.26
N GLN A 95 -16.74 -6.41 -15.05
CA GLN A 95 -17.66 -7.14 -14.18
C GLN A 95 -18.52 -6.21 -13.30
N ASN A 96 -18.38 -4.90 -13.45
CA ASN A 96 -19.13 -3.88 -12.72
C ASN A 96 -19.06 -4.10 -11.19
N VAL A 97 -17.84 -4.31 -10.66
CA VAL A 97 -17.65 -4.36 -9.21
C VAL A 97 -17.94 -3.00 -8.59
N ASP A 98 -18.31 -2.97 -7.31
CA ASP A 98 -18.67 -1.73 -6.62
C ASP A 98 -17.44 -0.90 -6.25
N ALA A 99 -16.34 -1.53 -5.86
CA ALA A 99 -15.08 -0.86 -5.63
C ALA A 99 -13.91 -1.78 -5.95
N ILE A 100 -12.75 -1.20 -6.23
CA ILE A 100 -11.52 -1.95 -6.48
C ILE A 100 -10.49 -1.58 -5.41
N LEU A 101 -10.01 -2.60 -4.70
CA LEU A 101 -8.89 -2.53 -3.79
C LEU A 101 -7.64 -2.93 -4.56
N ILE A 102 -6.60 -2.10 -4.52
CA ILE A 102 -5.37 -2.34 -5.27
C ILE A 102 -4.18 -2.23 -4.31
N ASN A 103 -3.34 -3.26 -4.29
CA ASN A 103 -1.97 -3.20 -3.81
C ASN A 103 -1.04 -3.06 -5.03
N PRO A 104 -0.58 -1.85 -5.38
CA PRO A 104 0.13 -1.62 -6.64
C PRO A 104 1.45 -2.38 -6.76
N VAL A 105 1.70 -2.99 -7.92
CA VAL A 105 3.03 -3.50 -8.30
C VAL A 105 4.00 -2.34 -8.47
N ASP A 106 3.58 -1.32 -9.24
CA ASP A 106 4.33 -0.11 -9.55
C ASP A 106 3.42 1.11 -9.42
N SER A 107 3.88 2.14 -8.71
CA SER A 107 3.10 3.33 -8.35
C SER A 107 2.78 4.24 -9.54
N LYS A 108 3.59 4.19 -10.59
CA LYS A 108 3.41 4.97 -11.82
C LYS A 108 2.57 4.19 -12.84
N ALA A 109 2.89 2.92 -13.06
CA ALA A 109 2.19 2.09 -14.03
C ALA A 109 0.69 1.95 -13.70
N VAL A 110 0.33 1.83 -12.42
CA VAL A 110 -1.06 1.65 -11.96
C VAL A 110 -1.96 2.86 -12.25
N VAL A 111 -1.39 4.05 -12.51
CA VAL A 111 -2.17 5.31 -12.72
C VAL A 111 -3.17 5.18 -13.85
N THR A 112 -2.80 4.53 -14.95
CA THR A 112 -3.69 4.34 -16.12
C THR A 112 -4.91 3.49 -15.72
N SER A 113 -4.71 2.41 -14.99
CA SER A 113 -5.78 1.53 -14.53
C SER A 113 -6.70 2.20 -13.51
N ILE A 114 -6.13 3.03 -12.59
CA ILE A 114 -6.93 3.85 -11.67
C ILE A 114 -7.82 4.83 -12.46
N LYS A 115 -7.28 5.50 -13.48
CA LYS A 115 -8.06 6.41 -14.32
C LYS A 115 -9.16 5.67 -15.08
N ALA A 116 -8.91 4.46 -15.56
CA ALA A 116 -9.93 3.63 -16.20
C ALA A 116 -11.09 3.29 -15.24
N ALA A 117 -10.77 2.89 -14.00
CA ALA A 117 -11.78 2.66 -12.96
C ALA A 117 -12.56 3.96 -12.63
N ASN A 118 -11.86 5.10 -12.54
CA ASN A 118 -12.49 6.40 -12.31
C ASN A 118 -13.48 6.78 -13.42
N ASN A 119 -13.11 6.55 -14.69
CA ASN A 119 -13.99 6.79 -15.84
C ASN A 119 -15.23 5.89 -15.80
N ALA A 120 -15.11 4.68 -15.26
CA ALA A 120 -16.24 3.78 -15.02
C ALA A 120 -17.03 4.13 -13.73
N ASN A 121 -16.67 5.20 -13.03
CA ASN A 121 -17.22 5.62 -11.72
C ASN A 121 -17.07 4.56 -10.62
N ILE A 122 -16.04 3.73 -10.67
CA ILE A 122 -15.73 2.73 -9.67
C ILE A 122 -14.69 3.32 -8.69
N PRO A 123 -15.02 3.44 -7.39
CA PRO A 123 -14.09 3.89 -6.36
C PRO A 123 -12.88 2.98 -6.27
N VAL A 124 -11.69 3.58 -6.13
CA VAL A 124 -10.43 2.86 -5.94
C VAL A 124 -9.92 3.10 -4.53
N ILE A 125 -9.52 2.03 -3.87
CA ILE A 125 -8.88 2.01 -2.55
C ILE A 125 -7.48 1.43 -2.73
N LEU A 126 -6.46 2.16 -2.32
CA LEU A 126 -5.10 1.64 -2.31
C LEU A 126 -4.77 1.01 -0.96
N ILE A 127 -4.08 -0.12 -0.98
CA ILE A 127 -3.63 -0.84 0.21
C ILE A 127 -2.12 -0.98 0.16
N ASP A 128 -1.45 -0.67 1.28
CA ASP A 128 -0.02 -0.82 1.53
C ASP A 128 0.85 0.11 0.69
N ARG A 129 0.58 0.23 -0.61
CA ARG A 129 1.34 1.04 -1.56
C ARG A 129 0.47 2.14 -2.17
N GLY A 130 1.10 3.26 -2.50
CA GLY A 130 0.47 4.41 -3.15
C GLY A 130 0.57 4.37 -4.67
N SER A 131 -0.01 5.40 -5.31
CA SER A 131 0.12 5.69 -6.74
C SER A 131 0.58 7.12 -6.97
N GLU A 132 1.23 7.38 -8.11
CA GLU A 132 1.67 8.72 -8.51
C GLU A 132 0.53 9.55 -9.13
N GLY A 133 -0.69 9.02 -9.21
CA GLY A 133 -1.84 9.75 -9.75
C GLY A 133 -3.12 8.90 -9.81
N GLY A 134 -4.14 9.48 -10.46
CA GLY A 134 -5.50 8.94 -10.43
C GLY A 134 -6.27 9.41 -9.20
N GLN A 135 -7.60 9.24 -9.21
CA GLN A 135 -8.45 9.58 -8.08
C GLN A 135 -8.68 8.35 -7.23
N VAL A 136 -8.25 8.40 -5.97
CA VAL A 136 -8.48 7.32 -5.02
C VAL A 136 -9.41 7.78 -3.90
N LEU A 137 -10.26 6.86 -3.44
CA LEU A 137 -11.13 7.09 -2.29
C LEU A 137 -10.28 7.28 -1.04
N THR A 138 -9.39 6.34 -0.80
CA THR A 138 -8.43 6.35 0.32
C THR A 138 -7.20 5.51 0.01
N THR A 139 -6.11 5.78 0.73
CA THR A 139 -4.93 4.90 0.81
C THR A 139 -4.79 4.44 2.25
N VAL A 140 -4.74 3.11 2.46
CA VAL A 140 -4.48 2.47 3.75
C VAL A 140 -3.07 1.88 3.70
N ALA A 141 -2.14 2.43 4.46
CA ALA A 141 -0.73 2.02 4.43
C ALA A 141 -0.04 2.26 5.77
N SER A 142 1.13 1.68 5.97
CA SER A 142 2.06 2.07 7.03
C SER A 142 2.71 3.41 6.71
N ASP A 143 3.25 4.09 7.73
CA ASP A 143 4.18 5.20 7.50
C ASP A 143 5.56 4.64 7.12
N ASN A 144 5.76 4.42 5.81
CA ASN A 144 6.99 3.83 5.30
C ASN A 144 8.20 4.74 5.44
N VAL A 145 8.02 6.07 5.45
CA VAL A 145 9.10 7.01 5.74
C VAL A 145 9.56 6.88 7.19
N GLU A 146 8.60 6.83 8.13
CA GLU A 146 8.91 6.62 9.53
C GLU A 146 9.50 5.22 9.78
N ALA A 147 9.03 4.17 9.07
CA ALA A 147 9.59 2.82 9.19
C ALA A 147 11.09 2.79 8.82
N GLY A 148 11.47 3.39 7.69
CA GLY A 148 12.88 3.50 7.30
C GLY A 148 13.71 4.33 8.29
N LYS A 149 13.15 5.43 8.79
CA LYS A 149 13.79 6.26 9.82
C LYS A 149 13.97 5.49 11.13
N MET A 150 12.96 4.78 11.61
CA MET A 150 13.03 3.96 12.82
C MET A 150 14.14 2.89 12.73
N ALA A 151 14.30 2.26 11.57
CA ALA A 151 15.38 1.31 11.34
C ALA A 151 16.76 1.97 11.46
N ALA A 152 16.95 3.14 10.83
CA ALA A 152 18.21 3.88 10.91
C ALA A 152 18.51 4.38 12.34
N ASP A 153 17.51 4.94 13.03
CA ASP A 153 17.66 5.42 14.41
C ASP A 153 18.02 4.26 15.36
N TYR A 154 17.42 3.09 15.18
CA TYR A 154 17.76 1.89 15.94
C TYR A 154 19.21 1.46 15.69
N ILE A 155 19.66 1.43 14.43
CA ILE A 155 21.04 1.10 14.06
C ILE A 155 22.03 2.06 14.72
N VAL A 156 21.78 3.37 14.66
CA VAL A 156 22.63 4.40 15.31
C VAL A 156 22.67 4.22 16.81
N LYS A 157 21.54 3.87 17.43
CA LYS A 157 21.47 3.60 18.88
C LYS A 157 22.32 2.41 19.28
N GLU A 158 22.31 1.33 18.51
CA GLU A 158 23.00 0.07 18.85
C GLU A 158 24.50 0.10 18.51
N LEU A 159 24.90 0.75 17.41
CA LEU A 159 26.27 0.71 16.91
C LEU A 159 27.02 2.05 17.02
N GLY A 160 26.31 3.13 17.33
CA GLY A 160 26.85 4.48 17.27
C GLY A 160 26.90 5.06 15.86
N GLU A 161 27.41 6.30 15.76
CA GLU A 161 27.58 6.97 14.48
C GLU A 161 28.75 6.38 13.66
N LYS A 162 28.65 6.52 12.32
CA LYS A 162 29.64 5.99 11.35
C LYS A 162 29.72 4.47 11.26
N ALA A 163 28.69 3.74 11.76
CA ALA A 163 28.60 2.33 11.54
C ALA A 163 28.51 2.02 10.04
N LYS A 164 29.26 1.02 9.58
CA LYS A 164 29.35 0.60 8.17
C LYS A 164 28.13 -0.21 7.81
N ALA A 165 27.29 0.34 6.92
CA ALA A 165 25.99 -0.20 6.58
C ALA A 165 25.89 -0.63 5.12
N PHE A 166 25.15 -1.72 4.89
CA PHE A 166 24.55 -2.04 3.59
C PHE A 166 23.04 -1.79 3.66
N GLU A 167 22.46 -1.42 2.53
CA GLU A 167 21.02 -1.42 2.33
C GLU A 167 20.62 -2.39 1.23
N LEU A 168 19.62 -3.22 1.49
CA LEU A 168 18.90 -4.03 0.52
C LEU A 168 17.54 -3.39 0.27
N SER A 169 17.37 -2.78 -0.89
CA SER A 169 16.12 -2.11 -1.26
C SER A 169 15.13 -3.05 -1.94
N GLY A 170 13.86 -2.69 -1.88
CA GLY A 170 12.78 -3.47 -2.46
C GLY A 170 12.64 -3.34 -3.98
N VAL A 171 11.43 -3.61 -4.48
CA VAL A 171 11.07 -3.48 -5.90
C VAL A 171 11.16 -2.01 -6.30
N PRO A 172 11.97 -1.64 -7.31
CA PRO A 172 11.97 -0.28 -7.86
C PRO A 172 10.57 0.09 -8.37
N GLY A 173 10.14 1.32 -8.12
CA GLY A 173 8.80 1.81 -8.52
C GLY A 173 7.69 1.53 -7.50
N ALA A 174 7.89 0.63 -6.54
CA ALA A 174 6.96 0.47 -5.42
C ALA A 174 7.12 1.64 -4.43
N SER A 175 6.03 2.32 -4.05
CA SER A 175 6.09 3.46 -3.12
C SER A 175 6.71 3.09 -1.77
N ALA A 176 6.48 1.86 -1.28
CA ALA A 176 7.09 1.37 -0.04
C ALA A 176 8.62 1.37 -0.11
N THR A 177 9.21 0.95 -1.25
CA THR A 177 10.66 1.01 -1.48
C THR A 177 11.18 2.43 -1.42
N VAL A 178 10.53 3.35 -2.14
CA VAL A 178 10.93 4.76 -2.22
C VAL A 178 10.86 5.43 -0.85
N ASP A 179 9.75 5.21 -0.13
CA ASP A 179 9.50 5.87 1.16
C ASP A 179 10.39 5.30 2.27
N ARG A 180 10.60 3.97 2.34
CA ARG A 180 11.53 3.34 3.29
C ARG A 180 12.96 3.82 3.07
N GLY A 181 13.41 3.83 1.80
CA GLY A 181 14.72 4.37 1.44
C GLY A 181 14.88 5.84 1.82
N LYS A 182 13.87 6.68 1.53
CA LYS A 182 13.88 8.10 1.91
C LYS A 182 14.02 8.30 3.43
N GLY A 183 13.28 7.53 4.22
CA GLY A 183 13.34 7.59 5.68
C GLY A 183 14.70 7.15 6.22
N PHE A 184 15.21 6.02 5.72
CA PHE A 184 16.51 5.47 6.11
C PHE A 184 17.67 6.40 5.70
N GLU A 185 17.73 6.80 4.43
CA GLU A 185 18.82 7.64 3.91
C GLU A 185 18.90 9.01 4.59
N LYS A 186 17.77 9.58 5.03
CA LYS A 186 17.77 10.86 5.75
C LYS A 186 18.65 10.81 7.00
N VAL A 187 18.65 9.69 7.72
CA VAL A 187 19.49 9.48 8.90
C VAL A 187 20.86 8.93 8.50
N ALA A 188 20.89 7.97 7.58
CA ALA A 188 22.11 7.28 7.19
C ALA A 188 23.16 8.22 6.57
N LYS A 189 22.76 9.19 5.74
CA LYS A 189 23.68 10.17 5.13
C LYS A 189 24.47 11.00 6.16
N GLU A 190 23.87 11.26 7.30
CA GLU A 190 24.51 12.06 8.36
C GLU A 190 25.26 11.18 9.36
N LYS A 191 24.70 10.01 9.70
CA LYS A 191 25.11 9.24 10.88
C LYS A 191 25.71 7.89 10.58
N LEU A 192 25.58 7.34 9.38
CA LEU A 192 26.16 6.05 9.01
C LEU A 192 27.17 6.17 7.89
N ASP A 193 28.00 5.17 7.72
CA ASP A 193 28.85 4.97 6.55
C ASP A 193 28.13 3.98 5.60
N LEU A 194 27.28 4.49 4.71
CA LEU A 194 26.53 3.66 3.78
C LEU A 194 27.44 3.19 2.64
N LEU A 195 27.98 2.00 2.78
CA LEU A 195 28.95 1.40 1.86
C LEU A 195 28.33 1.03 0.50
N SER A 196 27.05 0.59 0.49
CA SER A 196 26.31 0.19 -0.72
C SER A 196 24.82 0.09 -0.45
N SER A 197 24.02 0.41 -1.47
CA SER A 197 22.57 0.14 -1.52
C SER A 197 22.27 -0.59 -2.82
N GLN A 198 21.63 -1.76 -2.75
CA GLN A 198 21.28 -2.58 -3.92
C GLN A 198 19.88 -3.15 -3.78
N SER A 199 19.14 -3.20 -4.90
CA SER A 199 17.81 -3.83 -4.90
C SER A 199 17.92 -5.36 -4.88
N ALA A 200 17.08 -5.97 -4.04
CA ALA A 200 16.82 -7.39 -4.02
C ALA A 200 15.32 -7.71 -4.20
N ASN A 201 14.52 -6.71 -4.65
CA ASN A 201 13.13 -6.85 -5.10
C ASN A 201 12.19 -7.49 -4.06
N PHE A 202 12.41 -7.29 -2.76
CA PHE A 202 11.66 -7.92 -1.67
C PHE A 202 11.72 -9.47 -1.65
N ASP A 203 12.73 -10.05 -2.30
CA ASP A 203 12.89 -11.49 -2.50
C ASP A 203 14.05 -12.05 -1.65
N ARG A 204 13.80 -13.15 -0.91
CA ARG A 204 14.77 -13.76 0.01
C ARG A 204 15.98 -14.33 -0.73
N ALA A 205 15.77 -15.01 -1.83
CA ALA A 205 16.85 -15.65 -2.59
C ALA A 205 17.72 -14.62 -3.31
N LYS A 206 17.10 -13.59 -3.89
CA LYS A 206 17.86 -12.47 -4.48
C LYS A 206 18.65 -11.73 -3.41
N ALA A 207 18.07 -11.50 -2.24
CA ALA A 207 18.76 -10.85 -1.14
C ALA A 207 19.95 -11.65 -0.62
N LEU A 208 19.85 -12.97 -0.53
CA LEU A 208 20.98 -13.85 -0.21
C LEU A 208 22.14 -13.62 -1.20
N ASN A 209 21.87 -13.70 -2.51
CA ASN A 209 22.90 -13.55 -3.54
C ASN A 209 23.47 -12.13 -3.56
N THR A 210 22.60 -11.10 -3.45
CA THR A 210 23.04 -9.70 -3.42
C THR A 210 23.89 -9.41 -2.21
N ALA A 211 23.48 -9.84 -1.01
CA ALA A 211 24.26 -9.66 0.21
C ALA A 211 25.60 -10.39 0.17
N GLN A 212 25.66 -11.62 -0.39
CA GLN A 212 26.93 -12.34 -0.59
C GLN A 212 27.90 -11.53 -1.47
N ASN A 213 27.42 -10.97 -2.58
CA ASN A 213 28.25 -10.15 -3.47
C ASN A 213 28.73 -8.87 -2.77
N MET A 214 27.86 -8.19 -2.02
CA MET A 214 28.21 -6.98 -1.26
C MET A 214 29.26 -7.30 -0.19
N ILE A 215 29.12 -8.42 0.55
CA ILE A 215 30.04 -8.86 1.58
C ILE A 215 31.41 -9.24 0.97
N GLN A 216 31.45 -9.87 -0.19
CA GLN A 216 32.72 -10.15 -0.90
C GLN A 216 33.49 -8.87 -1.20
N GLY A 217 32.80 -7.80 -1.56
CA GLY A 217 33.41 -6.49 -1.83
C GLY A 217 33.85 -5.74 -0.57
N LYS A 218 33.15 -5.89 0.55
CA LYS A 218 33.35 -5.16 1.81
C LYS A 218 33.02 -6.05 3.01
N LYS A 219 34.04 -6.72 3.56
CA LYS A 219 33.88 -7.65 4.70
C LYS A 219 33.73 -6.99 6.06
N ASP A 220 33.97 -5.69 6.14
CA ASP A 220 33.96 -4.91 7.37
C ASP A 220 32.59 -4.25 7.65
N VAL A 221 31.54 -4.72 6.97
CA VAL A 221 30.15 -4.32 7.21
C VAL A 221 29.75 -4.67 8.66
N GLN A 222 29.05 -3.74 9.31
CA GLN A 222 28.59 -3.89 10.69
C GLN A 222 27.09 -4.08 10.80
N VAL A 223 26.35 -3.63 9.76
CA VAL A 223 24.89 -3.77 9.71
C VAL A 223 24.40 -3.91 8.28
N ILE A 224 23.36 -4.72 8.09
CA ILE A 224 22.57 -4.79 6.87
C ILE A 224 21.14 -4.38 7.20
N PHE A 225 20.71 -3.25 6.66
CA PHE A 225 19.30 -2.86 6.64
C PHE A 225 18.66 -3.44 5.40
N ALA A 226 17.59 -4.18 5.55
CA ALA A 226 16.78 -4.69 4.47
C ALA A 226 15.37 -4.09 4.55
N GLN A 227 14.86 -3.57 3.45
CA GLN A 227 13.58 -2.88 3.41
C GLN A 227 12.38 -3.83 3.61
N ASN A 228 12.60 -5.16 3.74
CA ASN A 228 11.62 -6.11 4.26
C ASN A 228 12.28 -7.32 4.92
N ASP A 229 11.48 -8.13 5.63
CA ASP A 229 11.96 -9.28 6.39
C ASP A 229 12.42 -10.44 5.50
N GLU A 230 11.82 -10.65 4.32
CA GLU A 230 12.30 -11.66 3.38
C GLU A 230 13.75 -11.40 2.98
N MET A 231 14.05 -10.15 2.64
CA MET A 231 15.43 -9.77 2.31
C MET A 231 16.35 -9.81 3.54
N ALA A 232 15.85 -9.45 4.73
CA ALA A 232 16.62 -9.54 5.97
C ALA A 232 17.02 -10.98 6.29
N LEU A 233 16.11 -11.93 6.12
CA LEU A 233 16.38 -13.36 6.29
C LEU A 233 17.40 -13.89 5.26
N GLY A 234 17.32 -13.43 4.01
CA GLY A 234 18.33 -13.71 2.99
C GLY A 234 19.71 -13.16 3.36
N ALA A 235 19.77 -11.92 3.85
CA ALA A 235 20.99 -11.28 4.32
C ALA A 235 21.60 -12.01 5.53
N ALA A 236 20.76 -12.44 6.50
CA ALA A 236 21.21 -13.21 7.65
C ALA A 236 21.89 -14.52 7.21
N GLN A 237 21.32 -15.21 6.22
CA GLN A 237 21.94 -16.41 5.65
C GLN A 237 23.28 -16.09 4.95
N ALA A 238 23.39 -14.96 4.24
CA ALA A 238 24.62 -14.53 3.59
C ALA A 238 25.73 -14.25 4.63
N VAL A 239 25.42 -13.51 5.67
CA VAL A 239 26.33 -13.20 6.80
C VAL A 239 26.84 -14.48 7.47
N LYS A 240 25.95 -15.43 7.75
CA LYS A 240 26.28 -16.74 8.32
C LYS A 240 27.18 -17.55 7.39
N SER A 241 26.88 -17.59 6.09
CA SER A 241 27.67 -18.31 5.10
C SER A 241 29.08 -17.70 4.90
N ALA A 242 29.20 -16.38 5.09
CA ALA A 242 30.47 -15.67 5.01
C ALA A 242 31.32 -15.82 6.32
N GLY A 243 30.79 -16.46 7.35
CA GLY A 243 31.46 -16.61 8.65
C GLY A 243 31.62 -15.30 9.42
N LEU A 244 30.88 -14.25 9.03
CA LEU A 244 30.92 -12.97 9.73
C LEU A 244 30.17 -13.08 11.06
N LYS A 245 30.70 -12.40 12.07
CA LYS A 245 30.09 -12.33 13.41
C LYS A 245 29.77 -10.89 13.76
N ASN A 246 28.75 -10.70 14.61
CA ASN A 246 28.35 -9.39 15.13
C ASN A 246 27.90 -8.40 14.04
N VAL A 247 27.33 -8.88 12.94
CA VAL A 247 26.65 -8.04 11.94
C VAL A 247 25.20 -7.94 12.32
N LEU A 248 24.70 -6.73 12.55
CA LEU A 248 23.29 -6.49 12.83
C LEU A 248 22.46 -6.67 11.56
N ILE A 249 21.30 -7.29 11.68
CA ILE A 249 20.35 -7.44 10.57
C ILE A 249 19.02 -6.83 11.01
N VAL A 250 18.57 -5.80 10.28
CA VAL A 250 17.32 -5.08 10.56
C VAL A 250 16.40 -5.18 9.36
N GLY A 251 15.18 -5.66 9.59
CA GLY A 251 14.12 -5.81 8.58
C GLY A 251 12.95 -4.85 8.78
N ILE A 252 11.95 -5.01 7.95
CA ILE A 252 10.62 -4.40 8.07
C ILE A 252 9.62 -5.49 7.67
N ASP A 253 8.54 -5.63 8.36
CA ASP A 253 7.27 -6.32 8.19
C ASP A 253 6.78 -6.92 9.51
N GLY A 254 7.67 -7.54 10.31
CA GLY A 254 7.30 -8.25 11.54
C GLY A 254 6.71 -9.64 11.27
N GLN A 255 7.22 -10.33 10.24
CA GLN A 255 6.71 -11.65 9.90
C GLN A 255 7.18 -12.74 10.88
N PRO A 256 6.45 -13.87 11.00
CA PRO A 256 6.76 -14.94 11.95
C PRO A 256 8.20 -15.47 11.83
N ASP A 257 8.69 -15.72 10.61
CA ASP A 257 10.06 -16.19 10.37
C ASP A 257 11.13 -15.19 10.88
N ALA A 258 10.88 -13.88 10.73
CA ALA A 258 11.76 -12.85 11.25
C ALA A 258 11.74 -12.81 12.78
N HIS A 259 10.57 -12.99 13.41
CA HIS A 259 10.48 -13.12 14.86
C HIS A 259 11.27 -14.32 15.36
N ASP A 260 11.19 -15.46 14.71
CA ASP A 260 11.99 -16.64 15.05
C ASP A 260 13.47 -16.39 14.86
N ALA A 261 13.88 -15.69 13.80
CA ALA A 261 15.28 -15.31 13.57
C ALA A 261 15.79 -14.33 14.64
N ILE A 262 14.97 -13.38 15.10
CA ILE A 262 15.31 -12.46 16.20
C ILE A 262 15.48 -13.25 17.51
N LYS A 263 14.59 -14.18 17.83
CA LYS A 263 14.70 -15.03 19.01
C LYS A 263 16.00 -15.85 19.02
N LYS A 264 16.38 -16.38 17.85
CA LYS A 264 17.63 -17.17 17.66
C LYS A 264 18.89 -16.29 17.60
N GLY A 265 18.75 -14.98 17.35
CA GLY A 265 19.86 -14.06 17.16
C GLY A 265 20.44 -14.04 15.75
N ASP A 266 19.76 -14.63 14.77
CA ASP A 266 20.12 -14.55 13.35
C ASP A 266 19.72 -13.20 12.71
N MET A 267 18.69 -12.53 13.27
CA MET A 267 18.30 -11.13 13.04
C MET A 267 18.32 -10.35 14.34
N THR A 268 18.44 -9.03 14.24
CA THR A 268 18.51 -8.14 15.41
C THR A 268 17.17 -7.49 15.71
N ALA A 269 16.49 -6.99 14.67
CA ALA A 269 15.23 -6.27 14.81
C ALA A 269 14.43 -6.30 13.49
N THR A 270 13.14 -5.99 13.62
CA THR A 270 12.27 -5.65 12.50
C THR A 270 11.31 -4.53 12.89
N ILE A 271 10.84 -3.75 11.90
CA ILE A 271 9.75 -2.80 12.08
C ILE A 271 8.45 -3.50 11.70
N ALA A 272 7.71 -3.97 12.68
CA ALA A 272 6.48 -4.72 12.45
C ALA A 272 5.37 -3.82 11.87
N GLN A 273 4.67 -4.33 10.89
CA GLN A 273 3.48 -3.79 10.26
C GLN A 273 2.25 -4.64 10.65
N GLN A 274 1.06 -4.25 10.15
CA GLN A 274 -0.22 -4.91 10.46
C GLN A 274 -0.98 -5.25 9.15
N PRO A 275 -0.49 -6.20 8.31
CA PRO A 275 -1.05 -6.44 6.98
C PRO A 275 -2.52 -6.88 7.02
N ALA A 276 -2.90 -7.82 7.90
CA ALA A 276 -4.28 -8.24 8.05
C ALA A 276 -5.21 -7.09 8.46
N LYS A 277 -4.74 -6.21 9.36
CA LYS A 277 -5.49 -5.03 9.81
C LYS A 277 -5.66 -3.99 8.70
N MET A 278 -4.65 -3.80 7.84
CA MET A 278 -4.79 -2.94 6.67
C MET A 278 -5.90 -3.44 5.74
N GLY A 279 -5.97 -4.74 5.50
CA GLY A 279 -7.05 -5.37 4.74
C GLY A 279 -8.44 -5.08 5.32
N GLU A 280 -8.60 -5.25 6.64
CA GLU A 280 -9.86 -4.93 7.33
C GLU A 280 -10.25 -3.45 7.16
N ILE A 281 -9.29 -2.52 7.37
CA ILE A 281 -9.52 -1.08 7.23
C ILE A 281 -9.93 -0.73 5.80
N ALA A 282 -9.31 -1.33 4.79
CA ALA A 282 -9.62 -1.07 3.39
C ALA A 282 -11.04 -1.54 3.02
N ILE A 283 -11.45 -2.73 3.46
CA ILE A 283 -12.84 -3.21 3.29
C ILE A 283 -13.82 -2.30 4.04
N GLN A 284 -13.49 -1.88 5.27
CA GLN A 284 -14.37 -0.99 6.04
C GLN A 284 -14.53 0.37 5.34
N ALA A 285 -13.47 0.89 4.69
CA ALA A 285 -13.56 2.12 3.91
C ALA A 285 -14.54 2.00 2.73
N ALA A 286 -14.57 0.85 2.03
CA ALA A 286 -15.57 0.58 0.99
C ALA A 286 -16.99 0.56 1.57
N ILE A 287 -17.21 -0.10 2.71
CA ILE A 287 -18.51 -0.13 3.41
C ILE A 287 -18.95 1.29 3.78
N ASP A 288 -18.07 2.06 4.40
CA ASP A 288 -18.36 3.41 4.88
C ASP A 288 -18.73 4.35 3.71
N HIS A 289 -18.01 4.22 2.57
CA HIS A 289 -18.35 4.95 1.35
C HIS A 289 -19.78 4.69 0.90
N TYR A 290 -20.17 3.41 0.80
CA TYR A 290 -21.53 3.03 0.36
C TYR A 290 -22.62 3.24 1.41
N GLN A 291 -22.23 3.50 2.67
CA GLN A 291 -23.15 3.96 3.71
C GLN A 291 -23.29 5.49 3.75
N GLY A 292 -22.58 6.22 2.87
CA GLY A 292 -22.58 7.68 2.85
C GLY A 292 -21.78 8.33 3.97
N LYS A 293 -20.90 7.56 4.64
CA LYS A 293 -19.99 8.08 5.65
C LYS A 293 -18.75 8.72 5.02
N LYS A 294 -18.16 9.66 5.74
CA LYS A 294 -16.89 10.28 5.32
C LYS A 294 -15.74 9.28 5.43
N VAL A 295 -15.02 9.09 4.35
CA VAL A 295 -13.78 8.29 4.30
C VAL A 295 -12.57 9.23 4.27
N SER A 296 -11.59 9.01 5.15
CA SER A 296 -10.35 9.77 5.18
C SER A 296 -9.51 9.48 3.93
N LYS A 297 -8.85 10.48 3.37
CA LYS A 297 -8.00 10.30 2.17
C LYS A 297 -6.79 9.39 2.40
N LYS A 298 -6.31 9.33 3.63
CA LYS A 298 -5.23 8.43 4.06
C LYS A 298 -5.53 7.90 5.47
N THR A 299 -5.31 6.61 5.67
CA THR A 299 -5.36 5.96 6.98
C THR A 299 -4.07 5.24 7.21
N LEU A 300 -3.37 5.59 8.29
CA LEU A 300 -2.12 4.95 8.66
C LEU A 300 -2.38 3.74 9.56
N SER A 301 -1.79 2.61 9.19
CA SER A 301 -1.69 1.44 10.05
C SER A 301 -0.47 1.61 10.97
N PRO A 302 -0.57 1.27 12.27
CA PRO A 302 0.53 1.44 13.19
C PRO A 302 1.71 0.53 12.85
N ILE A 303 2.92 1.00 13.22
CA ILE A 303 4.17 0.27 13.09
C ILE A 303 4.89 0.22 14.43
N TYR A 304 5.71 -0.81 14.66
CA TYR A 304 6.37 -1.04 15.93
C TYR A 304 7.79 -1.57 15.73
N LEU A 305 8.77 -1.02 16.46
CA LEU A 305 10.09 -1.64 16.54
C LEU A 305 10.00 -2.91 17.37
N VAL A 306 10.39 -4.03 16.76
CA VAL A 306 10.44 -5.35 17.39
C VAL A 306 11.88 -5.80 17.51
N THR A 307 12.27 -6.12 18.73
CA THR A 307 13.57 -6.66 19.12
C THR A 307 13.37 -7.92 19.95
N LYS A 308 14.43 -8.55 20.38
CA LYS A 308 14.36 -9.74 21.24
C LYS A 308 13.56 -9.51 22.54
N ASP A 309 13.54 -8.27 23.06
CA ASP A 309 12.89 -7.94 24.33
C ASP A 309 11.36 -7.89 24.25
N ASN A 310 10.81 -7.73 23.04
CA ASN A 310 9.38 -7.54 22.85
C ASN A 310 8.76 -8.39 21.71
N VAL A 311 9.53 -9.28 21.12
CA VAL A 311 9.13 -10.08 19.94
C VAL A 311 7.85 -10.90 20.15
N ASP A 312 7.53 -11.28 21.39
CA ASP A 312 6.31 -12.04 21.70
C ASP A 312 5.03 -11.17 21.77
N LYS A 313 5.17 -9.85 21.70
CA LYS A 313 4.03 -8.91 21.81
C LYS A 313 3.37 -8.57 20.47
N TYR A 314 4.05 -8.82 19.38
CA TYR A 314 3.63 -8.40 18.05
C TYR A 314 3.56 -9.60 17.11
N ASN A 315 2.34 -10.00 16.78
CA ASN A 315 2.06 -11.06 15.80
C ASN A 315 1.10 -10.53 14.73
N TRP A 316 1.21 -11.08 13.53
CA TRP A 316 0.25 -10.80 12.44
C TRP A 316 -1.12 -11.39 12.73
#